data_c39207f99e3f1f0a423f46e330194ed1
#
_entry.id   c39207f99e3f1f0a423f46e330194ed1
#
_cell.length_a   1.000
_cell.length_b   1.000
_cell.length_c   1.000
_cell.angle_alpha   90.00
_cell.angle_beta   90.00
_cell.angle_gamma   90.00
#
_symmetry.space_group_name_H-M   'P 1'
#
loop_
_entity.id
_entity.type
_entity.pdbx_description
1 polymer ?
#
loop_
_entity_poly.entity_id
_entity_poly.type
_entity_poly.pdbx_seq_one_letter_code
_entity_poly.pdbx_strand_id
1 'polypeptide(L)'
;MYRTQTCGELRLSDAGKEVTLAGWVQRSRKMGGMTFVDLRDRYGITQLVFNEADDKALCDAANKLGREYCIQIKGTVSERQSKNPKMDTGDIEILVKELNVLSQSQTPPFTIEDNTDGGDDIRMKYRYLDLRRPAVRKNLELRHRMCILIRNFLDSQNFMEVETPILIGSTPEGARDFVVPSRMNPGQFYALPQSPQTLKQLLMVAGFDRYFQIAKCFRDEDLRADRQPEFTQIDCEMSFVDQDDVIDLFEEMARHLFREIRGVELPKLEQMTWHEAMRRFGSDKPDLRFGMEFVELKDAFTGKGNFSVFDEAKYIGGICVPGCADYSRKQLNELTDFVKRPQVGAKGLVYIKYNADGTVKSSIDKFYSPEELAEIKTVMGANDGDLVLILSGDNANKTRIQLCSLRLEMGDRLGLRDKNVFKCLWIIDFPLFEWSDEEQRLMATHHPFTMPNPDDIPLLDEHPEQVRAKAYDFVCNGIEVGGGSLRIHDTQLQEKMFEVLGFTPERAEAQFGFLMNAFKYGAPPHAGLAFGLDRFVSIMAGLDSIRDCIAFPKNNSGRDVMLDAPSGLDPKQLDELEIKLDLKD
;
A
#
# COMPACT_ATOMS: atom_id res chain seq x y z
N MET A 1 -8.50 -6.66 41.02
CA MET A 1 -7.74 -6.38 39.77
C MET A 1 -7.12 -7.70 39.31
N TYR A 2 -7.21 -8.03 37.98
CA TYR A 2 -6.72 -9.32 37.48
C TYR A 2 -5.19 -9.38 37.35
N ARG A 3 -4.50 -8.25 37.31
CA ARG A 3 -3.04 -8.17 37.24
C ARG A 3 -2.53 -6.87 37.86
N THR A 4 -1.38 -6.93 38.50
CA THR A 4 -0.66 -5.78 39.04
C THR A 4 0.37 -5.25 38.04
N GLN A 5 0.98 -6.12 37.25
CA GLN A 5 1.96 -5.82 36.18
C GLN A 5 1.62 -6.60 34.91
N THR A 6 2.27 -6.22 33.79
CA THR A 6 2.23 -6.93 32.52
C THR A 6 3.36 -7.97 32.43
N CYS A 7 3.24 -8.91 31.47
CA CYS A 7 4.26 -9.95 31.27
C CYS A 7 5.54 -9.42 30.60
N GLY A 8 5.62 -8.12 30.27
CA GLY A 8 6.80 -7.54 29.61
C GLY A 8 7.56 -6.52 30.44
N GLU A 9 7.04 -6.04 31.57
CA GLU A 9 7.61 -4.89 32.26
C GLU A 9 8.54 -5.21 33.43
N LEU A 10 8.47 -6.42 33.99
CA LEU A 10 9.28 -6.82 35.15
C LEU A 10 10.77 -6.96 34.79
N ARG A 11 11.62 -6.51 35.73
CA ARG A 11 13.09 -6.55 35.60
C ARG A 11 13.72 -7.07 36.88
N LEU A 12 15.04 -7.28 36.89
CA LEU A 12 15.79 -7.76 38.04
C LEU A 12 15.63 -6.83 39.27
N SER A 13 15.41 -5.53 39.07
CA SER A 13 15.11 -4.57 40.15
C SER A 13 13.79 -4.83 40.87
N ASP A 14 12.95 -5.71 40.33
CA ASP A 14 11.67 -6.08 40.93
C ASP A 14 11.76 -7.37 41.74
N ALA A 15 12.94 -7.98 41.84
CA ALA A 15 13.17 -9.19 42.63
C ALA A 15 12.69 -9.02 44.08
N GLY A 16 11.98 -10.03 44.60
CA GLY A 16 11.37 -10.04 45.92
C GLY A 16 9.95 -9.44 45.98
N LYS A 17 9.48 -8.75 44.93
CA LYS A 17 8.10 -8.21 44.88
C LYS A 17 7.06 -9.31 44.65
N GLU A 18 5.94 -9.23 45.34
CA GLU A 18 4.77 -10.05 45.03
C GLU A 18 3.96 -9.39 43.89
N VAL A 19 3.64 -10.21 42.88
CA VAL A 19 2.96 -9.77 41.66
C VAL A 19 1.79 -10.68 41.31
N THR A 20 0.80 -10.11 40.64
CA THR A 20 -0.28 -10.84 39.99
C THR A 20 -0.16 -10.62 38.49
N LEU A 21 0.02 -11.70 37.73
CA LEU A 21 0.06 -11.67 36.26
C LEU A 21 -1.13 -12.43 35.68
N ALA A 22 -1.59 -11.99 34.52
CA ALA A 22 -2.61 -12.69 33.75
C ALA A 22 -2.27 -12.64 32.26
N GLY A 23 -2.48 -13.75 31.58
CA GLY A 23 -2.15 -13.89 30.15
C GLY A 23 -2.44 -15.29 29.64
N TRP A 24 -1.87 -15.61 28.51
CA TRP A 24 -2.02 -16.89 27.83
C TRP A 24 -0.78 -17.76 27.98
N VAL A 25 -0.97 -19.05 28.23
CA VAL A 25 0.10 -20.05 28.28
C VAL A 25 0.66 -20.26 26.86
N GLN A 26 1.84 -19.75 26.59
CA GLN A 26 2.49 -19.99 25.30
C GLN A 26 3.14 -21.37 25.25
N ARG A 27 3.82 -21.75 26.32
CA ARG A 27 4.55 -23.01 26.41
C ARG A 27 4.60 -23.50 27.85
N SER A 28 4.50 -24.83 28.04
CA SER A 28 4.72 -25.51 29.33
C SER A 28 5.76 -26.59 29.15
N ARG A 29 6.69 -26.72 30.13
CA ARG A 29 7.80 -27.68 30.12
C ARG A 29 7.99 -28.27 31.52
N LYS A 30 7.97 -29.60 31.62
CA LYS A 30 8.25 -30.30 32.86
C LYS A 30 9.74 -30.74 32.90
N MET A 31 10.45 -30.40 33.96
CA MET A 31 11.85 -30.73 34.15
C MET A 31 12.14 -31.00 35.64
N GLY A 32 12.46 -32.26 36.00
CA GLY A 32 13.03 -32.60 37.29
C GLY A 32 12.24 -32.14 38.52
N GLY A 33 10.92 -32.35 38.57
CA GLY A 33 10.09 -31.91 39.71
C GLY A 33 9.65 -30.45 39.65
N MET A 34 10.02 -29.73 38.59
CA MET A 34 9.58 -28.36 38.32
C MET A 34 8.79 -28.29 37.01
N THR A 35 7.83 -27.39 36.97
CA THR A 35 7.10 -27.03 35.75
C THR A 35 7.34 -25.57 35.43
N PHE A 36 7.83 -25.31 34.23
CA PHE A 36 8.08 -23.98 33.70
C PHE A 36 7.00 -23.65 32.70
N VAL A 37 6.36 -22.47 32.86
CA VAL A 37 5.33 -21.97 31.96
C VAL A 37 5.73 -20.61 31.47
N ASP A 38 5.76 -20.43 30.14
CA ASP A 38 5.94 -19.14 29.52
C ASP A 38 4.55 -18.48 29.39
N LEU A 39 4.29 -17.47 30.22
CA LEU A 39 3.04 -16.69 30.21
C LEU A 39 3.22 -15.46 29.32
N ARG A 40 2.33 -15.30 28.35
CA ARG A 40 2.36 -14.22 27.37
C ARG A 40 1.15 -13.31 27.51
N ASP A 41 1.38 -12.01 27.41
CA ASP A 41 0.35 -11.03 27.14
C ASP A 41 0.74 -10.15 25.91
N ARG A 42 0.07 -9.00 25.76
CA ARG A 42 0.40 -8.05 24.68
C ARG A 42 1.83 -7.50 24.82
N TYR A 43 2.33 -7.35 26.03
CA TYR A 43 3.53 -6.59 26.34
C TYR A 43 4.79 -7.44 26.38
N GLY A 44 4.63 -8.76 26.54
CA GLY A 44 5.79 -9.66 26.55
C GLY A 44 5.48 -11.05 27.06
N ILE A 45 6.54 -11.73 27.48
CA ILE A 45 6.51 -13.10 27.98
C ILE A 45 7.29 -13.13 29.28
N THR A 46 6.74 -13.76 30.32
CA THR A 46 7.41 -13.98 31.61
C THR A 46 7.38 -15.48 31.94
N GLN A 47 8.52 -16.01 32.38
CA GLN A 47 8.62 -17.40 32.85
C GLN A 47 8.02 -17.54 34.24
N LEU A 48 7.13 -18.49 34.40
CA LEU A 48 6.57 -18.94 35.67
C LEU A 48 7.24 -20.24 36.10
N VAL A 49 7.48 -20.42 37.40
CA VAL A 49 8.06 -21.62 37.98
C VAL A 49 7.11 -22.18 39.01
N PHE A 50 6.78 -23.47 38.86
CA PHE A 50 6.01 -24.27 39.78
C PHE A 50 6.93 -25.40 40.27
N ASN A 51 7.18 -25.47 41.57
CA ASN A 51 8.10 -26.45 42.15
C ASN A 51 7.31 -27.47 42.98
N GLU A 52 7.45 -28.75 42.66
CA GLU A 52 6.77 -29.84 43.35
C GLU A 52 7.18 -29.94 44.83
N ALA A 53 8.43 -29.55 45.17
CA ALA A 53 8.93 -29.54 46.54
C ALA A 53 8.26 -28.48 47.41
N ASP A 54 7.79 -27.35 46.81
CA ASP A 54 7.14 -26.28 47.56
C ASP A 54 5.63 -26.52 47.66
N ASP A 55 4.98 -26.87 46.55
CA ASP A 55 3.55 -27.20 46.48
C ASP A 55 3.27 -28.19 45.34
N LYS A 56 3.09 -29.45 45.70
CA LYS A 56 2.82 -30.52 44.75
C LYS A 56 1.49 -30.36 44.05
N ALA A 57 0.43 -29.91 44.73
CA ALA A 57 -0.90 -29.77 44.16
C ALA A 57 -0.93 -28.64 43.12
N LEU A 58 -0.23 -27.54 43.39
CA LEU A 58 -0.03 -26.43 42.46
C LEU A 58 0.79 -26.84 41.23
N CYS A 59 1.86 -27.60 41.41
CA CYS A 59 2.68 -28.15 40.33
C CYS A 59 1.88 -29.13 39.45
N ASP A 60 1.05 -30.00 40.06
CA ASP A 60 0.17 -30.93 39.34
C ASP A 60 -0.91 -30.20 38.58
N ALA A 61 -1.42 -29.08 39.09
CA ALA A 61 -2.34 -28.19 38.36
C ALA A 61 -1.65 -27.55 37.15
N ALA A 62 -0.44 -27.04 37.31
CA ALA A 62 0.37 -26.46 36.23
C ALA A 62 0.70 -27.48 35.13
N ASN A 63 0.92 -28.75 35.47
CA ASN A 63 1.13 -29.81 34.49
C ASN A 63 -0.07 -30.10 33.57
N LYS A 64 -1.26 -29.66 33.95
CA LYS A 64 -2.49 -29.81 33.15
C LYS A 64 -2.78 -28.61 32.23
N LEU A 65 -1.95 -27.56 32.30
CA LEU A 65 -2.12 -26.38 31.48
C LEU A 65 -1.83 -26.70 30.00
N GLY A 66 -2.82 -26.44 29.15
CA GLY A 66 -2.69 -26.49 27.69
C GLY A 66 -2.19 -25.17 27.11
N ARG A 67 -1.68 -25.23 25.87
CA ARG A 67 -1.35 -24.00 25.12
C ARG A 67 -2.58 -23.10 25.00
N GLU A 68 -2.34 -21.79 25.08
CA GLU A 68 -3.34 -20.73 24.98
C GLU A 68 -4.40 -20.75 26.08
N TYR A 69 -4.27 -21.54 27.15
CA TYR A 69 -5.08 -21.36 28.33
C TYR A 69 -4.87 -19.96 28.88
N CYS A 70 -5.98 -19.25 29.16
CA CYS A 70 -5.91 -17.95 29.83
C CYS A 70 -5.85 -18.18 31.34
N ILE A 71 -4.77 -17.75 31.97
CA ILE A 71 -4.53 -17.96 33.40
C ILE A 71 -4.20 -16.66 34.12
N GLN A 72 -4.44 -16.69 35.43
CA GLN A 72 -3.96 -15.70 36.39
C GLN A 72 -3.09 -16.41 37.41
N ILE A 73 -1.96 -15.79 37.76
CA ILE A 73 -1.10 -16.27 38.84
C ILE A 73 -0.82 -15.18 39.86
N LYS A 74 -0.54 -15.58 41.10
CA LYS A 74 0.19 -14.74 42.05
C LYS A 74 1.50 -15.41 42.41
N GLY A 75 2.54 -14.64 42.58
CA GLY A 75 3.85 -15.17 42.91
C GLY A 75 4.86 -14.08 43.24
N THR A 76 6.07 -14.51 43.55
CA THR A 76 7.20 -13.64 43.89
C THR A 76 8.17 -13.58 42.72
N VAL A 77 8.59 -12.36 42.35
CA VAL A 77 9.64 -12.17 41.35
C VAL A 77 10.97 -12.66 41.92
N SER A 78 11.65 -13.52 41.19
CA SER A 78 12.96 -14.06 41.53
C SER A 78 13.96 -13.88 40.40
N GLU A 79 15.23 -13.76 40.74
CA GLU A 79 16.29 -13.80 39.72
C GLU A 79 16.36 -15.21 39.12
N ARG A 80 16.46 -15.28 37.81
CA ARG A 80 16.53 -16.50 37.06
C ARG A 80 17.94 -17.13 37.15
N GLN A 81 18.04 -18.42 37.45
CA GLN A 81 19.34 -19.12 37.49
C GLN A 81 19.99 -19.20 36.11
N SER A 82 19.19 -19.44 35.07
CA SER A 82 19.66 -19.49 33.68
C SER A 82 19.02 -18.33 32.90
N LYS A 83 19.73 -17.21 32.77
CA LYS A 83 19.26 -16.00 32.09
C LYS A 83 19.04 -16.25 30.62
N ASN A 84 18.01 -15.62 30.05
CA ASN A 84 17.66 -15.71 28.64
C ASN A 84 17.72 -14.32 27.97
N PRO A 85 18.81 -13.96 27.29
CA PRO A 85 18.98 -12.65 26.66
C PRO A 85 18.01 -12.37 25.48
N LYS A 86 17.25 -13.38 25.04
CA LYS A 86 16.25 -13.24 23.96
C LYS A 86 14.89 -12.74 24.47
N MET A 87 14.72 -12.57 25.77
CA MET A 87 13.49 -12.09 26.39
C MET A 87 13.80 -10.85 27.23
N ASP A 88 12.99 -9.81 27.17
CA ASP A 88 13.15 -8.60 27.97
C ASP A 88 13.06 -8.87 29.48
N THR A 89 12.29 -9.88 29.87
CA THR A 89 12.15 -10.40 31.24
C THR A 89 13.07 -11.60 31.53
N GLY A 90 14.04 -11.86 30.66
CA GLY A 90 14.87 -13.08 30.71
C GLY A 90 15.80 -13.21 31.91
N ASP A 91 15.96 -12.13 32.68
CA ASP A 91 16.75 -12.15 33.94
C ASP A 91 15.93 -12.59 35.17
N ILE A 92 14.60 -12.63 35.04
CA ILE A 92 13.68 -12.96 36.14
C ILE A 92 12.74 -14.10 35.78
N GLU A 93 12.19 -14.69 36.82
CA GLU A 93 11.11 -15.67 36.77
C GLU A 93 10.16 -15.44 37.97
N ILE A 94 8.94 -15.95 37.88
CA ILE A 94 7.97 -15.85 38.97
C ILE A 94 7.85 -17.18 39.69
N LEU A 95 8.19 -17.22 40.97
CA LEU A 95 7.87 -18.33 41.85
C LEU A 95 6.38 -18.26 42.19
N VAL A 96 5.58 -19.14 41.59
CA VAL A 96 4.13 -19.09 41.68
C VAL A 96 3.65 -19.66 43.01
N LYS A 97 2.70 -18.94 43.63
CA LYS A 97 2.02 -19.32 44.86
C LYS A 97 0.54 -19.65 44.68
N GLU A 98 -0.09 -19.02 43.69
CA GLU A 98 -1.49 -19.25 43.36
C GLU A 98 -1.68 -19.33 41.85
N LEU A 99 -2.50 -20.26 41.38
CA LEU A 99 -2.89 -20.42 39.97
C LEU A 99 -4.40 -20.47 39.85
N ASN A 100 -4.94 -19.62 38.99
CA ASN A 100 -6.35 -19.62 38.63
C ASN A 100 -6.46 -19.73 37.08
N VAL A 101 -7.15 -20.78 36.60
CA VAL A 101 -7.47 -20.94 35.18
C VAL A 101 -8.71 -20.14 34.88
N LEU A 102 -8.57 -19.03 34.18
CA LEU A 102 -9.66 -18.13 33.81
C LEU A 102 -10.48 -18.71 32.66
N SER A 103 -9.81 -19.33 31.68
CA SER A 103 -10.46 -19.98 30.55
C SER A 103 -9.54 -21.05 29.96
N GLN A 104 -10.11 -22.19 29.64
CA GLN A 104 -9.41 -23.24 28.90
C GLN A 104 -9.44 -22.96 27.40
N SER A 105 -8.49 -23.51 26.67
CA SER A 105 -8.41 -23.41 25.23
C SER A 105 -8.36 -24.81 24.61
N GLN A 106 -8.96 -24.92 23.43
CA GLN A 106 -8.66 -26.04 22.54
C GLN A 106 -7.23 -25.90 21.98
N THR A 107 -6.67 -26.96 21.43
CA THR A 107 -5.39 -26.87 20.72
C THR A 107 -5.52 -25.91 19.53
N PRO A 108 -4.71 -24.85 19.47
CA PRO A 108 -4.77 -23.91 18.34
C PRO A 108 -4.51 -24.62 17.01
N PRO A 109 -5.16 -24.18 15.92
CA PRO A 109 -4.99 -24.78 14.59
C PRO A 109 -3.63 -24.53 13.96
N PHE A 110 -2.83 -23.64 14.54
CA PHE A 110 -1.45 -23.35 14.16
C PHE A 110 -0.65 -22.81 15.36
N THR A 111 0.66 -22.81 15.25
CA THR A 111 1.57 -22.30 16.29
C THR A 111 1.52 -20.77 16.34
N ILE A 112 1.21 -20.20 17.52
CA ILE A 112 1.11 -18.74 17.74
C ILE A 112 2.51 -18.18 18.09
N GLU A 113 3.40 -18.23 17.12
CA GLU A 113 4.79 -17.73 17.16
C GLU A 113 5.13 -17.07 15.83
N ASP A 114 6.21 -16.30 15.74
CA ASP A 114 6.59 -15.62 14.50
C ASP A 114 6.89 -16.63 13.37
N ASN A 115 7.56 -17.74 13.71
CA ASN A 115 7.71 -18.87 12.80
C ASN A 115 6.52 -19.83 12.96
N THR A 116 5.39 -19.51 12.32
CA THR A 116 4.17 -20.33 12.37
C THR A 116 4.13 -21.38 11.27
N ASP A 117 3.45 -22.49 11.55
CA ASP A 117 3.10 -23.55 10.59
C ASP A 117 1.75 -23.30 9.89
N GLY A 118 1.05 -22.20 10.23
CA GLY A 118 -0.23 -21.81 9.66
C GLY A 118 -0.11 -21.16 8.29
N GLY A 119 -0.74 -21.75 7.27
CA GLY A 119 -0.92 -21.11 5.96
C GLY A 119 -1.90 -19.91 6.02
N ASP A 120 -1.92 -19.09 4.97
CA ASP A 120 -2.71 -17.84 4.93
C ASP A 120 -4.20 -18.09 5.20
N ASP A 121 -4.80 -19.10 4.59
CA ASP A 121 -6.24 -19.37 4.73
C ASP A 121 -6.64 -19.68 6.18
N ILE A 122 -5.86 -20.52 6.88
CA ILE A 122 -6.16 -20.87 8.26
C ILE A 122 -5.89 -19.70 9.20
N ARG A 123 -4.86 -18.89 8.95
CA ARG A 123 -4.56 -17.67 9.71
C ARG A 123 -5.64 -16.62 9.53
N MET A 124 -6.21 -16.48 8.33
CA MET A 124 -7.34 -15.58 8.09
C MET A 124 -8.63 -16.06 8.75
N LYS A 125 -8.91 -17.37 8.73
CA LYS A 125 -10.07 -17.95 9.40
C LYS A 125 -10.02 -17.80 10.92
N TYR A 126 -8.83 -17.94 11.51
CA TYR A 126 -8.59 -17.77 12.94
C TYR A 126 -7.79 -16.49 13.23
N ARG A 127 -8.17 -15.39 12.56
CA ARG A 127 -7.40 -14.14 12.59
C ARG A 127 -7.19 -13.62 14.02
N TYR A 128 -8.12 -13.80 14.93
CA TYR A 128 -7.98 -13.46 16.35
C TYR A 128 -6.84 -14.22 17.06
N LEU A 129 -6.45 -15.40 16.58
CA LEU A 129 -5.25 -16.10 17.06
C LEU A 129 -3.99 -15.59 16.37
N ASP A 130 -4.05 -15.33 15.06
CA ASP A 130 -2.93 -14.78 14.29
C ASP A 130 -2.52 -13.40 14.82
N LEU A 131 -3.47 -12.58 15.25
CA LEU A 131 -3.23 -11.28 15.91
C LEU A 131 -2.47 -11.38 17.26
N ARG A 132 -2.39 -12.56 17.87
CA ARG A 132 -1.56 -12.79 19.05
C ARG A 132 -0.06 -12.92 18.72
N ARG A 133 0.28 -13.17 17.44
CA ARG A 133 1.68 -13.30 17.00
C ARG A 133 2.37 -11.93 17.03
N PRO A 134 3.60 -11.85 17.58
CA PRO A 134 4.32 -10.58 17.66
C PRO A 134 4.52 -9.89 16.31
N ALA A 135 4.84 -10.66 15.26
CA ALA A 135 5.06 -10.13 13.91
C ALA A 135 3.83 -9.38 13.36
N VAL A 136 2.60 -9.91 13.56
CA VAL A 136 1.37 -9.26 13.09
C VAL A 136 1.01 -8.08 14.00
N ARG A 137 1.14 -8.27 15.32
CA ARG A 137 0.81 -7.23 16.30
C ARG A 137 1.66 -5.98 16.14
N LYS A 138 2.98 -6.12 15.90
CA LYS A 138 3.89 -5.00 15.65
C LYS A 138 3.43 -4.09 14.51
N ASN A 139 2.85 -4.66 13.46
CA ASN A 139 2.35 -3.88 12.33
C ASN A 139 1.15 -3.01 12.74
N LEU A 140 0.26 -3.54 13.59
CA LEU A 140 -0.87 -2.77 14.11
C LEU A 140 -0.44 -1.72 15.14
N GLU A 141 0.57 -2.02 15.95
CA GLU A 141 1.18 -1.05 16.86
C GLU A 141 1.85 0.09 16.07
N LEU A 142 2.55 -0.22 14.98
CA LEU A 142 3.09 0.77 14.06
C LEU A 142 1.98 1.63 13.44
N ARG A 143 0.91 1.00 12.93
CA ARG A 143 -0.26 1.70 12.41
C ARG A 143 -0.85 2.67 13.43
N HIS A 144 -1.05 2.21 14.66
CA HIS A 144 -1.53 3.05 15.77
C HIS A 144 -0.60 4.24 16.00
N ARG A 145 0.72 4.00 16.10
CA ARG A 145 1.73 5.06 16.30
C ARG A 145 1.69 6.08 15.17
N MET A 146 1.62 5.63 13.92
CA MET A 146 1.51 6.51 12.76
C MET A 146 0.26 7.39 12.85
N CYS A 147 -0.91 6.82 13.17
CA CYS A 147 -2.14 7.61 13.31
C CYS A 147 -2.02 8.72 14.37
N ILE A 148 -1.37 8.44 15.50
CA ILE A 148 -1.15 9.44 16.55
C ILE A 148 -0.20 10.55 16.07
N LEU A 149 0.90 10.18 15.42
CA LEU A 149 1.86 11.16 14.91
C LEU A 149 1.22 12.05 13.83
N ILE A 150 0.43 11.48 12.93
CA ILE A 150 -0.28 12.22 11.89
C ILE A 150 -1.27 13.21 12.49
N ARG A 151 -2.10 12.77 13.45
CA ARG A 151 -3.04 13.66 14.14
C ARG A 151 -2.34 14.82 14.84
N ASN A 152 -1.27 14.53 15.57
CA ASN A 152 -0.49 15.57 16.27
C ASN A 152 0.16 16.55 15.29
N PHE A 153 0.68 16.05 14.16
CA PHE A 153 1.26 16.90 13.12
C PHE A 153 0.18 17.81 12.51
N LEU A 154 -0.94 17.25 12.05
CA LEU A 154 -2.00 18.01 11.40
C LEU A 154 -2.67 19.01 12.35
N ASP A 155 -2.89 18.65 13.62
CA ASP A 155 -3.38 19.56 14.65
C ASP A 155 -2.42 20.74 14.83
N SER A 156 -1.09 20.50 14.89
CA SER A 156 -0.09 21.56 14.98
C SER A 156 -0.07 22.50 13.77
N GLN A 157 -0.61 22.05 12.64
CA GLN A 157 -0.76 22.82 11.40
C GLN A 157 -2.17 23.44 11.27
N ASN A 158 -2.96 23.47 12.35
CA ASN A 158 -4.33 24.00 12.43
C ASN A 158 -5.35 23.26 11.55
N PHE A 159 -5.16 21.97 11.28
CA PHE A 159 -6.19 21.17 10.67
C PHE A 159 -7.22 20.73 11.71
N MET A 160 -8.48 20.74 11.32
CA MET A 160 -9.58 20.21 12.11
C MET A 160 -9.97 18.81 11.61
N GLU A 161 -9.99 17.82 12.52
CA GLU A 161 -10.51 16.48 12.20
C GLU A 161 -12.04 16.53 12.16
N VAL A 162 -12.65 16.26 11.00
CA VAL A 162 -14.11 16.28 10.81
C VAL A 162 -14.54 14.97 10.17
N GLU A 163 -15.46 14.26 10.84
CA GLU A 163 -16.06 13.04 10.27
C GLU A 163 -17.11 13.38 9.22
N THR A 164 -17.07 12.66 8.10
CA THR A 164 -18.07 12.71 7.05
C THR A 164 -18.93 11.45 7.07
N PRO A 165 -20.19 11.49 6.58
CA PRO A 165 -21.06 10.32 6.58
C PRO A 165 -20.52 9.20 5.69
N ILE A 166 -20.79 7.94 6.11
CA ILE A 166 -20.51 6.73 5.33
C ILE A 166 -21.70 6.34 4.45
N LEU A 167 -22.93 6.67 4.84
CA LEU A 167 -24.12 6.47 4.01
C LEU A 167 -24.37 7.73 3.16
N ILE A 168 -23.95 7.71 1.91
CA ILE A 168 -24.05 8.85 1.00
C ILE A 168 -24.82 8.47 -0.28
N GLY A 169 -25.03 9.41 -1.17
CA GLY A 169 -25.47 9.14 -2.54
C GLY A 169 -24.32 8.59 -3.40
N SER A 170 -24.63 7.83 -4.43
CA SER A 170 -23.62 7.37 -5.39
C SER A 170 -22.90 8.56 -6.04
N THR A 171 -21.57 8.52 -6.02
CA THR A 171 -20.70 9.51 -6.67
C THR A 171 -19.70 8.76 -7.55
N PRO A 172 -19.71 8.96 -8.87
CA PRO A 172 -18.82 8.25 -9.78
C PRO A 172 -17.38 8.80 -9.65
N GLU A 173 -16.54 8.11 -8.90
CA GLU A 173 -15.11 8.43 -8.70
C GLU A 173 -14.16 7.44 -9.39
N GLY A 174 -14.66 6.67 -10.39
CA GLY A 174 -13.86 5.75 -11.19
C GLY A 174 -14.01 4.27 -10.82
N ALA A 175 -14.29 3.92 -9.56
CA ALA A 175 -14.60 2.56 -9.13
C ALA A 175 -16.12 2.32 -9.09
N ARG A 176 -16.54 1.05 -8.94
CA ARG A 176 -17.94 0.73 -8.60
C ARG A 176 -18.20 0.96 -7.12
N ASP A 177 -19.43 1.41 -6.82
CA ASP A 177 -19.87 1.62 -5.46
C ASP A 177 -20.36 0.32 -4.81
N PHE A 178 -20.08 0.16 -3.51
CA PHE A 178 -20.88 -0.71 -2.67
C PHE A 178 -22.18 -0.01 -2.29
N VAL A 179 -23.32 -0.66 -2.46
CA VAL A 179 -24.63 -0.07 -2.21
C VAL A 179 -25.34 -0.71 -1.04
N VAL A 180 -26.10 0.10 -0.27
CA VAL A 180 -26.86 -0.33 0.89
C VAL A 180 -28.32 0.06 0.68
N PRO A 181 -29.27 -0.89 0.68
CA PRO A 181 -30.69 -0.57 0.48
C PRO A 181 -31.28 0.20 1.67
N SER A 182 -32.19 1.12 1.36
CA SER A 182 -32.91 1.91 2.37
C SER A 182 -34.28 1.33 2.67
N ARG A 183 -34.50 0.81 3.88
CA ARG A 183 -35.84 0.34 4.31
C ARG A 183 -36.88 1.46 4.38
N MET A 184 -36.44 2.67 4.73
CA MET A 184 -37.34 3.82 4.87
C MET A 184 -37.73 4.44 3.52
N ASN A 185 -36.99 4.15 2.47
CA ASN A 185 -37.22 4.65 1.12
C ASN A 185 -37.13 3.47 0.14
N PRO A 186 -38.21 2.70 -0.06
CA PRO A 186 -38.20 1.53 -0.92
C PRO A 186 -37.70 1.85 -2.34
N GLY A 187 -36.87 0.97 -2.88
CA GLY A 187 -36.25 1.15 -4.20
C GLY A 187 -35.09 2.16 -4.26
N GLN A 188 -34.72 2.78 -3.13
CA GLN A 188 -33.58 3.69 -3.05
C GLN A 188 -32.43 3.05 -2.24
N PHE A 189 -31.20 3.46 -2.60
CA PHE A 189 -29.98 2.92 -2.02
C PHE A 189 -29.04 4.05 -1.58
N TYR A 190 -28.37 3.82 -0.45
CA TYR A 190 -27.16 4.55 -0.13
C TYR A 190 -25.99 3.89 -0.85
N ALA A 191 -24.95 4.66 -1.11
CA ALA A 191 -23.63 4.16 -1.49
C ALA A 191 -22.64 4.33 -0.35
N LEU A 192 -21.63 3.47 -0.27
CA LEU A 192 -20.49 3.65 0.60
C LEU A 192 -19.44 4.52 -0.13
N PRO A 193 -18.81 5.50 0.54
CA PRO A 193 -17.94 6.48 -0.10
C PRO A 193 -16.65 5.84 -0.65
N GLN A 194 -16.32 6.14 -1.89
CA GLN A 194 -15.01 5.79 -2.47
C GLN A 194 -13.89 6.66 -1.88
N SER A 195 -14.23 7.90 -1.55
CA SER A 195 -13.46 8.86 -0.77
C SER A 195 -14.42 9.96 -0.27
N PRO A 196 -14.04 10.81 0.70
CA PRO A 196 -14.85 11.96 1.11
C PRO A 196 -14.72 13.18 0.17
N GLN A 197 -14.38 13.00 -1.12
CA GLN A 197 -14.00 14.05 -2.05
C GLN A 197 -14.99 15.22 -2.13
N THR A 198 -16.27 14.94 -2.37
CA THR A 198 -17.27 16.01 -2.50
C THR A 198 -17.56 16.69 -1.17
N LEU A 199 -17.54 15.95 -0.08
CA LEU A 199 -17.84 16.45 1.26
C LEU A 199 -16.73 17.36 1.79
N LYS A 200 -15.46 17.02 1.57
CA LYS A 200 -14.35 17.87 1.98
C LYS A 200 -14.32 19.20 1.21
N GLN A 201 -14.71 19.21 -0.08
CA GLN A 201 -14.88 20.45 -0.85
C GLN A 201 -16.01 21.32 -0.27
N LEU A 202 -17.12 20.71 0.17
CA LEU A 202 -18.18 21.43 0.88
C LEU A 202 -17.70 22.02 2.20
N LEU A 203 -16.80 21.36 2.93
CA LEU A 203 -16.18 21.91 4.15
C LEU A 203 -15.33 23.15 3.84
N MET A 204 -14.65 23.19 2.68
CA MET A 204 -13.93 24.39 2.24
C MET A 204 -14.90 25.54 1.96
N VAL A 205 -16.01 25.27 1.24
CA VAL A 205 -17.08 26.28 1.06
C VAL A 205 -17.68 26.74 2.39
N ALA A 206 -17.76 25.84 3.37
CA ALA A 206 -18.25 26.15 4.72
C ALA A 206 -17.22 26.92 5.58
N GLY A 207 -16.03 27.19 5.07
CA GLY A 207 -15.01 28.00 5.76
C GLY A 207 -14.18 27.28 6.81
N PHE A 208 -14.02 25.95 6.69
CA PHE A 208 -13.19 25.17 7.63
C PHE A 208 -11.69 25.36 7.39
N ASP A 209 -11.28 25.96 6.28
CA ASP A 209 -9.90 26.27 5.89
C ASP A 209 -8.98 25.04 5.76
N ARG A 210 -8.84 24.23 6.81
CA ARG A 210 -7.96 23.06 6.86
C ARG A 210 -8.70 21.91 7.52
N TYR A 211 -9.00 20.90 6.73
CA TYR A 211 -9.71 19.69 7.13
C TYR A 211 -8.81 18.48 7.00
N PHE A 212 -8.96 17.53 7.93
CA PHE A 212 -8.51 16.15 7.70
C PHE A 212 -9.47 15.15 8.31
N GLN A 213 -9.34 13.88 7.86
CA GLN A 213 -10.03 12.73 8.42
C GLN A 213 -9.20 11.47 8.18
N ILE A 214 -9.12 10.58 9.18
CA ILE A 214 -8.68 9.20 8.94
C ILE A 214 -9.92 8.40 8.50
N ALA A 215 -10.18 8.45 7.19
CA ALA A 215 -11.44 8.02 6.58
C ALA A 215 -11.43 6.56 6.15
N LYS A 216 -12.53 5.85 6.36
CA LYS A 216 -12.81 4.59 5.67
C LYS A 216 -13.33 4.85 4.27
N CYS A 217 -12.72 4.17 3.29
CA CYS A 217 -13.06 4.24 1.89
C CYS A 217 -13.39 2.85 1.36
N PHE A 218 -14.28 2.79 0.36
CA PHE A 218 -14.83 1.54 -0.16
C PHE A 218 -14.81 1.57 -1.69
N ARG A 219 -14.22 0.53 -2.31
CA ARG A 219 -14.17 0.41 -3.78
C ARG A 219 -14.39 -1.03 -4.18
N ASP A 220 -15.38 -1.26 -5.03
CA ASP A 220 -15.66 -2.57 -5.61
C ASP A 220 -14.81 -2.75 -6.88
N GLU A 221 -13.56 -3.13 -6.67
CA GLU A 221 -12.54 -3.34 -7.70
C GLU A 221 -11.90 -4.72 -7.57
N ASP A 222 -11.17 -5.13 -8.61
CA ASP A 222 -10.36 -6.35 -8.57
C ASP A 222 -9.28 -6.25 -7.48
N LEU A 223 -9.23 -7.28 -6.65
CA LEU A 223 -8.33 -7.32 -5.50
C LEU A 223 -6.92 -7.75 -5.91
N ARG A 224 -5.94 -7.10 -5.31
CA ARG A 224 -4.51 -7.39 -5.44
C ARG A 224 -3.86 -7.36 -4.06
N ALA A 225 -2.56 -7.67 -3.99
CA ALA A 225 -1.80 -7.63 -2.74
C ALA A 225 -1.81 -6.25 -2.05
N ASP A 226 -1.94 -5.19 -2.84
CA ASP A 226 -1.95 -3.78 -2.43
C ASP A 226 -3.34 -3.13 -2.47
N ARG A 227 -4.42 -3.91 -2.66
CA ARG A 227 -5.81 -3.43 -2.73
C ARG A 227 -6.73 -4.25 -1.83
N GLN A 228 -7.64 -3.56 -1.16
CA GLN A 228 -8.72 -4.12 -0.35
C GLN A 228 -10.03 -3.39 -0.72
N PRO A 229 -11.19 -4.06 -0.64
CA PRO A 229 -12.48 -3.44 -0.98
C PRO A 229 -12.86 -2.35 0.03
N GLU A 230 -12.33 -2.43 1.24
CA GLU A 230 -12.35 -1.38 2.26
C GLU A 230 -10.94 -1.08 2.74
N PHE A 231 -10.57 0.18 2.75
CA PHE A 231 -9.24 0.65 3.13
C PHE A 231 -9.33 1.98 3.87
N THR A 232 -8.20 2.48 4.34
CA THR A 232 -8.17 3.72 5.12
C THR A 232 -7.31 4.76 4.43
N GLN A 233 -7.82 6.00 4.32
CA GLN A 233 -7.08 7.16 3.85
C GLN A 233 -6.86 8.16 4.98
N ILE A 234 -5.72 8.85 4.96
CA ILE A 234 -5.53 10.13 5.61
C ILE A 234 -5.94 11.16 4.57
N ASP A 235 -7.16 11.63 4.68
CA ASP A 235 -7.76 12.55 3.71
C ASP A 235 -7.67 13.98 4.24
N CYS A 236 -7.18 14.90 3.39
CA CYS A 236 -6.93 16.30 3.76
C CYS A 236 -7.42 17.24 2.67
N GLU A 237 -7.86 18.44 3.07
CA GLU A 237 -8.19 19.54 2.16
C GLU A 237 -7.85 20.88 2.80
N MET A 238 -7.41 21.85 1.99
CA MET A 238 -6.97 23.19 2.42
C MET A 238 -7.53 24.27 1.49
N SER A 239 -7.94 25.40 2.05
CA SER A 239 -8.36 26.59 1.31
C SER A 239 -7.23 27.60 1.16
N PHE A 240 -7.32 28.43 0.12
CA PHE A 240 -6.40 29.56 -0.16
C PHE A 240 -4.94 29.11 -0.32
N VAL A 241 -4.72 28.00 -1.03
CA VAL A 241 -3.43 27.39 -1.28
C VAL A 241 -3.24 27.10 -2.75
N ASP A 242 -1.98 27.00 -3.17
CA ASP A 242 -1.57 26.46 -4.46
C ASP A 242 -0.93 25.07 -4.33
N GLN A 243 -0.39 24.54 -5.43
CA GLN A 243 0.22 23.22 -5.48
C GLN A 243 1.44 23.10 -4.56
N ASP A 244 2.30 24.13 -4.56
CA ASP A 244 3.56 24.10 -3.80
C ASP A 244 3.29 24.16 -2.29
N ASP A 245 2.28 24.91 -1.84
CA ASP A 245 1.86 24.93 -0.43
C ASP A 245 1.45 23.55 0.07
N VAL A 246 0.72 22.80 -0.76
CA VAL A 246 0.29 21.43 -0.42
C VAL A 246 1.47 20.47 -0.41
N ILE A 247 2.32 20.53 -1.43
CA ILE A 247 3.50 19.68 -1.56
C ILE A 247 4.44 19.93 -0.36
N ASP A 248 4.77 21.16 -0.04
CA ASP A 248 5.69 21.49 1.05
C ASP A 248 5.15 21.00 2.41
N LEU A 249 3.86 21.21 2.70
CA LEU A 249 3.25 20.76 3.96
C LEU A 249 3.29 19.23 4.12
N PHE A 250 2.86 18.51 3.07
CA PHE A 250 2.77 17.05 3.18
C PHE A 250 4.11 16.36 2.99
N GLU A 251 5.08 16.99 2.33
CA GLU A 251 6.48 16.57 2.38
C GLU A 251 7.02 16.65 3.81
N GLU A 252 6.75 17.74 4.53
CA GLU A 252 7.16 17.88 5.93
C GLU A 252 6.52 16.83 6.83
N MET A 253 5.22 16.53 6.64
CA MET A 253 4.54 15.43 7.33
C MET A 253 5.22 14.09 7.06
N ALA A 254 5.50 13.78 5.80
CA ALA A 254 6.17 12.54 5.44
C ALA A 254 7.56 12.46 6.08
N ARG A 255 8.37 13.51 5.98
CA ARG A 255 9.71 13.60 6.60
C ARG A 255 9.64 13.41 8.12
N HIS A 256 8.66 14.02 8.77
CA HIS A 256 8.41 13.81 10.20
C HIS A 256 8.13 12.34 10.53
N LEU A 257 7.27 11.67 9.77
CA LEU A 257 6.95 10.26 9.98
C LEU A 257 8.16 9.34 9.76
N PHE A 258 8.96 9.56 8.71
CA PHE A 258 10.16 8.76 8.44
C PHE A 258 11.19 8.93 9.57
N ARG A 259 11.39 10.15 10.07
CA ARG A 259 12.27 10.41 11.21
C ARG A 259 11.80 9.72 12.48
N GLU A 260 10.53 9.91 12.87
CA GLU A 260 10.00 9.42 14.14
C GLU A 260 9.85 7.88 14.20
N ILE A 261 9.62 7.25 13.04
CA ILE A 261 9.33 5.82 12.96
C ILE A 261 10.54 5.01 12.53
N ARG A 262 11.29 5.51 11.53
CA ARG A 262 12.41 4.77 10.94
C ARG A 262 13.78 5.34 11.31
N GLY A 263 13.82 6.49 11.95
CA GLY A 263 15.07 7.22 12.21
C GLY A 263 15.78 7.67 10.93
N VAL A 264 15.02 7.88 9.84
CA VAL A 264 15.54 8.24 8.52
C VAL A 264 15.22 9.70 8.23
N GLU A 265 16.25 10.50 7.97
CA GLU A 265 16.10 11.86 7.49
C GLU A 265 16.00 11.86 5.96
N LEU A 266 14.82 12.19 5.44
CA LEU A 266 14.64 12.38 4.01
C LEU A 266 15.15 13.77 3.59
N PRO A 267 15.89 13.87 2.45
CA PRO A 267 16.23 15.18 1.87
C PRO A 267 14.97 15.91 1.40
N LYS A 268 15.11 17.14 0.88
CA LYS A 268 14.05 17.73 0.06
C LYS A 268 13.82 16.84 -1.16
N LEU A 269 12.53 16.54 -1.43
CA LEU A 269 12.18 15.58 -2.46
C LEU A 269 12.24 16.21 -3.85
N GLU A 270 12.61 15.39 -4.83
CA GLU A 270 12.55 15.74 -6.23
C GLU A 270 11.09 15.85 -6.68
N GLN A 271 10.78 16.86 -7.47
CA GLN A 271 9.55 16.94 -8.25
C GLN A 271 9.88 16.55 -9.69
N MET A 272 9.18 15.54 -10.21
CA MET A 272 9.34 15.02 -11.57
C MET A 272 8.01 15.10 -12.30
N THR A 273 8.02 15.58 -13.53
CA THR A 273 6.77 15.60 -14.32
C THR A 273 6.38 14.18 -14.74
N TRP A 274 5.07 13.95 -14.89
CA TRP A 274 4.55 12.67 -15.40
C TRP A 274 5.23 12.25 -16.71
N HIS A 275 5.40 13.18 -17.64
CA HIS A 275 6.08 12.93 -18.91
C HIS A 275 7.53 12.47 -18.72
N GLU A 276 8.25 13.08 -17.82
CA GLU A 276 9.62 12.68 -17.50
C GLU A 276 9.67 11.30 -16.85
N ALA A 277 8.78 11.03 -15.89
CA ALA A 277 8.68 9.73 -15.23
C ALA A 277 8.37 8.60 -16.24
N MET A 278 7.42 8.84 -17.14
CA MET A 278 7.08 7.90 -18.21
C MET A 278 8.23 7.71 -19.22
N ARG A 279 8.95 8.79 -19.55
CA ARG A 279 10.09 8.72 -20.48
C ARG A 279 11.26 7.95 -19.86
N ARG A 280 11.62 8.22 -18.61
CA ARG A 280 12.80 7.65 -17.95
C ARG A 280 12.54 6.26 -17.36
N PHE A 281 11.33 5.97 -16.90
CA PHE A 281 11.02 4.78 -16.10
C PHE A 281 9.79 4.00 -16.57
N GLY A 282 8.96 4.56 -17.46
CA GLY A 282 7.73 3.94 -17.95
C GLY A 282 6.65 3.76 -16.88
N SER A 283 6.66 4.60 -15.85
CA SER A 283 5.74 4.54 -14.74
C SER A 283 5.56 5.92 -14.12
N ASP A 284 4.34 6.25 -13.72
CA ASP A 284 3.97 7.39 -12.89
C ASP A 284 4.40 7.26 -11.41
N LYS A 285 4.95 6.11 -11.03
CA LYS A 285 5.47 5.79 -9.70
C LYS A 285 6.80 5.06 -9.80
N PRO A 286 7.86 5.74 -10.24
CA PRO A 286 9.17 5.11 -10.46
C PRO A 286 9.83 4.70 -9.15
N ASP A 287 10.50 3.54 -9.16
CA ASP A 287 11.39 3.13 -8.08
C ASP A 287 12.79 3.72 -8.30
N LEU A 288 13.17 4.69 -7.49
CA LEU A 288 14.46 5.40 -7.59
C LEU A 288 15.58 4.79 -6.73
N ARG A 289 15.38 3.61 -6.13
CA ARG A 289 16.43 2.94 -5.35
C ARG A 289 17.60 2.47 -6.19
N PHE A 290 17.41 2.36 -7.49
CA PHE A 290 18.43 1.92 -8.45
C PHE A 290 18.28 2.64 -9.80
N GLY A 291 19.34 2.63 -10.59
CA GLY A 291 19.40 3.23 -11.93
C GLY A 291 18.63 2.43 -12.99
N MET A 292 19.29 2.10 -14.09
CA MET A 292 18.71 1.44 -15.28
C MET A 292 17.59 2.27 -15.92
N GLU A 293 17.81 3.58 -16.06
CA GLU A 293 16.89 4.47 -16.77
C GLU A 293 16.78 4.06 -18.23
N PHE A 294 15.65 4.37 -18.85
CA PHE A 294 15.41 4.05 -20.25
C PHE A 294 16.21 4.95 -21.17
N VAL A 295 16.77 4.33 -22.19
CA VAL A 295 17.36 5.03 -23.34
C VAL A 295 16.52 4.72 -24.57
N GLU A 296 16.07 5.76 -25.26
CA GLU A 296 15.36 5.62 -26.53
C GLU A 296 16.37 5.33 -27.65
N LEU A 297 16.11 4.29 -28.41
CA LEU A 297 17.05 3.73 -29.39
C LEU A 297 16.53 3.76 -30.83
N LYS A 298 15.32 4.35 -31.07
CA LYS A 298 14.73 4.34 -32.40
C LYS A 298 15.68 4.94 -33.43
N ASP A 299 16.24 6.12 -33.17
CA ASP A 299 17.19 6.81 -34.09
C ASP A 299 18.49 6.05 -34.23
N ALA A 300 18.97 5.37 -33.19
CA ALA A 300 20.19 4.60 -33.21
C ALA A 300 20.12 3.35 -34.11
N PHE A 301 18.90 2.79 -34.30
CA PHE A 301 18.68 1.63 -35.17
C PHE A 301 18.08 1.98 -36.54
N THR A 302 17.47 3.16 -36.70
CA THR A 302 16.82 3.56 -37.96
C THR A 302 17.85 3.65 -39.11
N GLY A 303 17.53 2.97 -40.22
CA GLY A 303 18.40 2.95 -41.42
C GLY A 303 19.65 2.12 -41.28
N LYS A 304 19.80 1.33 -40.22
CA LYS A 304 20.90 0.40 -39.98
C LYS A 304 20.38 -1.03 -39.85
N GLY A 305 21.20 -1.99 -40.30
CA GLY A 305 20.83 -3.40 -40.27
C GLY A 305 19.67 -3.73 -41.23
N ASN A 306 19.12 -4.95 -41.12
CA ASN A 306 17.93 -5.40 -41.85
C ASN A 306 17.01 -6.18 -40.88
N PHE A 307 16.66 -5.57 -39.77
CA PHE A 307 15.83 -6.20 -38.75
C PHE A 307 14.42 -5.59 -38.75
N SER A 308 13.51 -6.20 -39.51
CA SER A 308 12.15 -5.69 -39.74
C SER A 308 11.38 -5.36 -38.45
N VAL A 309 11.64 -6.08 -37.35
CA VAL A 309 11.00 -5.82 -36.06
C VAL A 309 11.34 -4.41 -35.54
N PHE A 310 12.56 -3.93 -35.78
CA PHE A 310 12.96 -2.58 -35.37
C PHE A 310 12.60 -1.52 -36.42
N ASP A 311 12.62 -1.89 -37.69
CA ASP A 311 12.26 -0.97 -38.79
C ASP A 311 10.78 -0.56 -38.67
N GLU A 312 9.88 -1.52 -38.37
CA GLU A 312 8.44 -1.32 -38.25
C GLU A 312 8.03 -0.70 -36.92
N ALA A 313 8.85 -0.84 -35.86
CA ALA A 313 8.50 -0.35 -34.52
C ALA A 313 8.42 1.19 -34.47
N LYS A 314 7.41 1.72 -33.82
CA LYS A 314 7.29 3.16 -33.53
C LYS A 314 8.18 3.60 -32.36
N TYR A 315 8.47 2.68 -31.46
CA TYR A 315 9.31 2.92 -30.28
C TYR A 315 10.26 1.74 -30.06
N ILE A 316 11.52 2.06 -29.79
CA ILE A 316 12.55 1.11 -29.34
C ILE A 316 13.19 1.72 -28.10
N GLY A 317 13.18 0.99 -26.99
CA GLY A 317 13.77 1.44 -25.74
C GLY A 317 14.57 0.33 -25.07
N GLY A 318 15.62 0.71 -24.38
CA GLY A 318 16.50 -0.21 -23.69
C GLY A 318 16.88 0.22 -22.28
N ILE A 319 17.33 -0.75 -21.48
CA ILE A 319 17.99 -0.55 -20.19
C ILE A 319 19.39 -1.15 -20.24
N CYS A 320 20.34 -0.49 -19.58
CA CYS A 320 21.67 -1.02 -19.34
C CYS A 320 21.71 -1.64 -17.94
N VAL A 321 22.09 -2.92 -17.86
CA VAL A 321 22.20 -3.68 -16.62
C VAL A 321 23.68 -3.90 -16.31
N PRO A 322 24.25 -3.17 -15.33
CA PRO A 322 25.67 -3.23 -15.04
C PRO A 322 26.12 -4.61 -14.57
N GLY A 323 27.28 -5.06 -15.07
CA GLY A 323 27.94 -6.29 -14.63
C GLY A 323 27.22 -7.60 -14.97
N CYS A 324 26.27 -7.60 -15.91
CA CYS A 324 25.45 -8.78 -16.24
C CYS A 324 25.74 -9.38 -17.63
N ALA A 325 26.86 -9.03 -18.28
CA ALA A 325 27.22 -9.60 -19.56
C ALA A 325 27.44 -11.12 -19.52
N ASP A 326 27.74 -11.69 -18.35
CA ASP A 326 27.95 -13.13 -18.14
C ASP A 326 26.65 -13.95 -18.04
N TYR A 327 25.47 -13.31 -18.09
CA TYR A 327 24.18 -14.02 -18.05
C TYR A 327 24.15 -15.18 -19.04
N SER A 328 23.86 -16.36 -18.54
CA SER A 328 23.74 -17.57 -19.32
C SER A 328 22.54 -17.51 -20.30
N ARG A 329 22.56 -18.37 -21.31
CA ARG A 329 21.42 -18.51 -22.24
C ARG A 329 20.12 -18.85 -21.50
N LYS A 330 20.20 -19.63 -20.42
CA LYS A 330 19.04 -19.97 -19.60
C LYS A 330 18.43 -18.73 -18.95
N GLN A 331 19.24 -17.89 -18.31
CA GLN A 331 18.78 -16.63 -17.67
C GLN A 331 18.18 -15.66 -18.70
N LEU A 332 18.77 -15.55 -19.90
CA LEU A 332 18.22 -14.71 -20.97
C LEU A 332 16.91 -15.26 -21.52
N ASN A 333 16.75 -16.58 -21.61
CA ASN A 333 15.49 -17.21 -21.99
C ASN A 333 14.41 -16.95 -20.92
N GLU A 334 14.74 -17.07 -19.64
CA GLU A 334 13.83 -16.77 -18.53
C GLU A 334 13.34 -15.31 -18.58
N LEU A 335 14.21 -14.35 -18.92
CA LEU A 335 13.81 -12.94 -19.12
C LEU A 335 12.90 -12.79 -20.35
N THR A 336 13.20 -13.52 -21.42
CA THR A 336 12.36 -13.52 -22.64
C THR A 336 10.97 -14.08 -22.33
N ASP A 337 10.88 -15.16 -21.57
CA ASP A 337 9.61 -15.74 -21.12
C ASP A 337 8.86 -14.81 -20.19
N PHE A 338 9.58 -14.12 -19.29
CA PHE A 338 8.99 -13.12 -18.39
C PHE A 338 8.30 -11.98 -19.16
N VAL A 339 8.99 -11.37 -20.14
CA VAL A 339 8.41 -10.24 -20.89
C VAL A 339 7.24 -10.65 -21.80
N LYS A 340 7.17 -11.93 -22.19
CA LYS A 340 6.07 -12.50 -22.99
C LYS A 340 4.83 -12.88 -22.18
N ARG A 341 4.91 -12.91 -20.85
CA ARG A 341 3.74 -13.21 -20.00
C ARG A 341 2.61 -12.23 -20.31
N PRO A 342 1.33 -12.64 -20.25
CA PRO A 342 0.19 -11.76 -20.54
C PRO A 342 0.19 -10.46 -19.73
N GLN A 343 0.71 -10.50 -18.51
CA GLN A 343 0.79 -9.35 -17.61
C GLN A 343 1.78 -8.28 -18.08
N VAL A 344 2.81 -8.67 -18.84
CA VAL A 344 3.79 -7.76 -19.46
C VAL A 344 3.45 -7.52 -20.92
N GLY A 345 3.20 -8.59 -21.70
CA GLY A 345 2.64 -8.55 -23.04
C GLY A 345 3.61 -8.06 -24.13
N ALA A 346 4.93 -8.16 -23.93
CA ALA A 346 5.91 -7.86 -24.97
C ALA A 346 6.02 -9.01 -25.98
N LYS A 347 6.28 -8.70 -27.25
CA LYS A 347 6.41 -9.70 -28.33
C LYS A 347 7.70 -10.50 -28.23
N GLY A 348 8.77 -9.94 -27.65
CA GLY A 348 10.09 -10.54 -27.52
C GLY A 348 11.05 -9.65 -26.75
N LEU A 349 12.26 -10.15 -26.55
CA LEU A 349 13.36 -9.44 -25.90
C LEU A 349 14.61 -9.52 -26.78
N VAL A 350 15.22 -8.37 -27.05
CA VAL A 350 16.54 -8.30 -27.65
C VAL A 350 17.56 -8.02 -26.54
N TYR A 351 18.71 -8.69 -26.61
CA TYR A 351 19.82 -8.45 -25.70
C TYR A 351 21.13 -8.21 -26.44
N ILE A 352 22.01 -7.40 -25.86
CA ILE A 352 23.38 -7.18 -26.28
C ILE A 352 24.28 -7.34 -25.07
N LYS A 353 25.25 -8.21 -25.14
CA LYS A 353 26.29 -8.45 -24.12
C LYS A 353 27.57 -7.79 -24.54
N TYR A 354 28.06 -6.86 -23.75
CA TYR A 354 29.40 -6.28 -23.90
C TYR A 354 30.33 -6.99 -22.92
N ASN A 355 30.97 -8.07 -23.39
CA ASN A 355 31.78 -8.91 -22.52
C ASN A 355 33.01 -8.17 -21.99
N ALA A 356 33.53 -8.60 -20.83
CA ALA A 356 34.69 -8.00 -20.18
C ALA A 356 36.00 -8.07 -21.02
N ASP A 357 36.06 -8.98 -21.99
CA ASP A 357 37.15 -9.13 -22.94
C ASP A 357 37.03 -8.20 -24.18
N GLY A 358 36.02 -7.33 -24.18
CA GLY A 358 35.72 -6.41 -25.28
C GLY A 358 34.94 -7.04 -26.45
N THR A 359 34.59 -8.33 -26.37
CA THR A 359 33.77 -8.96 -27.40
C THR A 359 32.30 -8.62 -27.21
N VAL A 360 31.55 -8.50 -28.32
CA VAL A 360 30.11 -8.22 -28.32
C VAL A 360 29.35 -9.47 -28.76
N LYS A 361 28.29 -9.81 -28.04
CA LYS A 361 27.37 -10.90 -28.39
C LYS A 361 25.94 -10.46 -28.26
N SER A 362 25.12 -10.68 -29.28
CA SER A 362 23.75 -10.21 -29.32
C SER A 362 22.80 -11.26 -29.88
N SER A 363 21.51 -11.13 -29.57
CA SER A 363 20.44 -11.88 -30.25
C SER A 363 20.18 -11.38 -31.68
N ILE A 364 20.74 -10.25 -32.06
CA ILE A 364 20.56 -9.59 -33.38
C ILE A 364 21.89 -9.42 -34.14
N ASP A 365 22.94 -10.13 -33.76
CA ASP A 365 24.26 -10.09 -34.38
C ASP A 365 24.28 -10.48 -35.89
N LYS A 366 23.21 -11.15 -36.35
CA LYS A 366 23.01 -11.48 -37.76
C LYS A 366 22.53 -10.31 -38.62
N PHE A 367 22.03 -9.26 -37.99
CA PHE A 367 21.40 -8.13 -38.66
C PHE A 367 22.22 -6.85 -38.56
N TYR A 368 23.08 -6.74 -37.55
CA TYR A 368 23.88 -5.53 -37.25
C TYR A 368 25.37 -5.87 -37.20
N SER A 369 26.18 -4.99 -37.75
CA SER A 369 27.64 -5.12 -37.70
C SER A 369 28.20 -4.87 -36.28
N PRO A 370 29.42 -5.34 -35.97
CA PRO A 370 30.09 -5.03 -34.71
C PRO A 370 30.23 -3.52 -34.44
N GLU A 371 30.43 -2.73 -35.49
CA GLU A 371 30.55 -1.27 -35.41
C GLU A 371 29.23 -0.62 -35.02
N GLU A 372 28.12 -1.05 -35.63
CA GLU A 372 26.78 -0.58 -35.28
C GLU A 372 26.42 -0.95 -33.84
N LEU A 373 26.75 -2.17 -33.39
CA LEU A 373 26.54 -2.58 -32.00
C LEU A 373 27.43 -1.82 -30.99
N ALA A 374 28.63 -1.37 -31.42
CA ALA A 374 29.50 -0.52 -30.61
C ALA A 374 28.94 0.91 -30.47
N GLU A 375 28.27 1.44 -31.50
CA GLU A 375 27.52 2.72 -31.37
C GLU A 375 26.42 2.62 -30.34
N ILE A 376 25.65 1.51 -30.32
CA ILE A 376 24.61 1.27 -29.30
C ILE A 376 25.21 1.26 -27.91
N LYS A 377 26.41 0.70 -27.71
CA LYS A 377 27.14 0.76 -26.43
C LYS A 377 27.28 2.19 -25.92
N THR A 378 27.69 3.08 -26.81
CA THR A 378 27.90 4.50 -26.50
C THR A 378 26.59 5.21 -26.18
N VAL A 379 25.53 4.99 -26.96
CA VAL A 379 24.20 5.58 -26.73
C VAL A 379 23.61 5.11 -25.42
N MET A 380 23.81 3.83 -25.08
CA MET A 380 23.33 3.23 -23.82
C MET A 380 24.20 3.60 -22.60
N GLY A 381 25.37 4.22 -22.79
CA GLY A 381 26.35 4.45 -21.73
C GLY A 381 26.86 3.15 -21.09
N ALA A 382 26.86 2.05 -21.84
CA ALA A 382 27.25 0.74 -21.34
C ALA A 382 28.79 0.59 -21.33
N ASN A 383 29.29 -0.19 -20.37
CA ASN A 383 30.69 -0.55 -20.23
C ASN A 383 30.95 -2.03 -20.61
N ASP A 384 32.20 -2.42 -20.70
CA ASP A 384 32.56 -3.83 -20.77
C ASP A 384 32.13 -4.53 -19.48
N GLY A 385 31.47 -5.66 -19.61
CA GLY A 385 30.82 -6.37 -18.52
C GLY A 385 29.29 -6.14 -18.39
N ASP A 386 28.73 -5.19 -19.16
CA ASP A 386 27.30 -4.84 -19.05
C ASP A 386 26.41 -5.61 -20.04
N LEU A 387 25.16 -5.76 -19.64
CA LEU A 387 24.07 -6.34 -20.45
C LEU A 387 23.06 -5.26 -20.81
N VAL A 388 22.81 -5.09 -22.11
CA VAL A 388 21.73 -4.23 -22.60
C VAL A 388 20.52 -5.08 -22.97
N LEU A 389 19.34 -4.69 -22.48
CA LEU A 389 18.04 -5.32 -22.74
C LEU A 389 17.13 -4.33 -23.46
N ILE A 390 16.52 -4.76 -24.57
CA ILE A 390 15.78 -3.87 -25.48
C ILE A 390 14.39 -4.45 -25.75
N LEU A 391 13.38 -3.60 -25.69
CA LEU A 391 12.02 -3.88 -26.15
C LEU A 391 11.63 -2.90 -27.26
N SER A 392 10.74 -3.34 -28.13
CA SER A 392 10.19 -2.53 -29.23
C SER A 392 8.70 -2.77 -29.41
N GLY A 393 8.00 -1.78 -29.94
CA GLY A 393 6.56 -1.87 -30.17
C GLY A 393 5.96 -0.71 -30.95
N ASP A 394 4.68 -0.83 -31.25
CA ASP A 394 3.92 0.13 -32.08
C ASP A 394 3.34 1.31 -31.25
N ASN A 395 3.35 1.18 -29.93
CA ASN A 395 2.89 2.20 -28.99
C ASN A 395 3.97 2.47 -27.94
N ALA A 396 4.46 3.72 -27.91
CA ALA A 396 5.57 4.12 -27.03
C ALA A 396 5.23 3.91 -25.54
N ASN A 397 4.08 4.38 -25.07
CA ASN A 397 3.70 4.26 -23.66
C ASN A 397 3.53 2.80 -23.24
N LYS A 398 2.87 1.99 -24.05
CA LYS A 398 2.73 0.55 -23.78
C LYS A 398 4.09 -0.13 -23.69
N THR A 399 5.00 0.18 -24.60
CA THR A 399 6.35 -0.41 -24.61
C THR A 399 7.19 0.07 -23.41
N ARG A 400 7.06 1.34 -22.99
CA ARG A 400 7.70 1.86 -21.79
C ARG A 400 7.19 1.14 -20.52
N ILE A 401 5.88 0.87 -20.40
CA ILE A 401 5.30 0.10 -19.28
C ILE A 401 5.86 -1.33 -19.25
N GLN A 402 5.99 -1.96 -20.42
CA GLN A 402 6.61 -3.30 -20.54
C GLN A 402 8.07 -3.27 -20.10
N LEU A 403 8.81 -2.24 -20.52
CA LEU A 403 10.22 -2.05 -20.16
C LEU A 403 10.37 -1.74 -18.65
N CYS A 404 9.41 -1.02 -18.06
CA CYS A 404 9.35 -0.82 -16.60
C CYS A 404 9.25 -2.15 -15.85
N SER A 405 8.37 -3.05 -16.30
CA SER A 405 8.25 -4.39 -15.72
C SER A 405 9.58 -5.16 -15.79
N LEU A 406 10.29 -5.09 -16.91
CA LEU A 406 11.60 -5.71 -17.07
C LEU A 406 12.66 -5.06 -16.16
N ARG A 407 12.65 -3.73 -16.03
CA ARG A 407 13.53 -2.98 -15.12
C ARG A 407 13.35 -3.40 -13.67
N LEU A 408 12.10 -3.52 -13.22
CA LEU A 408 11.77 -3.96 -11.86
C LEU A 408 12.19 -5.42 -11.61
N GLU A 409 11.95 -6.31 -12.58
CA GLU A 409 12.43 -7.71 -12.52
C GLU A 409 13.96 -7.79 -12.38
N MET A 410 14.69 -6.96 -13.11
CA MET A 410 16.14 -6.90 -12.97
C MET A 410 16.55 -6.34 -11.61
N GLY A 411 15.86 -5.33 -11.10
CA GLY A 411 16.06 -4.78 -9.76
C GLY A 411 15.90 -5.84 -8.68
N ASP A 412 14.88 -6.70 -8.79
CA ASP A 412 14.64 -7.80 -7.85
C ASP A 412 15.72 -8.90 -7.96
N ARG A 413 16.06 -9.33 -9.18
CA ARG A 413 17.11 -10.35 -9.39
C ARG A 413 18.47 -9.94 -8.86
N LEU A 414 18.77 -8.65 -8.90
CA LEU A 414 20.03 -8.08 -8.43
C LEU A 414 19.98 -7.62 -6.96
N GLY A 415 18.85 -7.76 -6.28
CA GLY A 415 18.68 -7.34 -4.88
C GLY A 415 18.77 -5.83 -4.67
N LEU A 416 18.46 -5.02 -5.69
CA LEU A 416 18.60 -3.56 -5.65
C LEU A 416 17.41 -2.86 -4.98
N ARG A 417 16.33 -3.59 -4.70
CA ARG A 417 15.10 -3.07 -4.10
C ARG A 417 15.05 -3.31 -2.59
N ASP A 418 16.10 -2.88 -1.87
CA ASP A 418 16.17 -3.01 -0.41
C ASP A 418 15.00 -2.26 0.25
N LYS A 419 14.24 -2.95 1.09
CA LYS A 419 13.09 -2.41 1.83
C LYS A 419 13.46 -1.44 2.95
N ASN A 420 14.74 -1.38 3.33
CA ASN A 420 15.25 -0.43 4.33
C ASN A 420 15.77 0.87 3.72
N VAL A 421 15.86 0.95 2.39
CA VAL A 421 16.22 2.16 1.66
C VAL A 421 14.94 2.83 1.17
N PHE A 422 14.78 4.12 1.48
CA PHE A 422 13.59 4.90 1.09
C PHE A 422 14.00 5.99 0.11
N LYS A 423 13.40 5.95 -1.07
CA LYS A 423 13.52 6.95 -2.13
C LYS A 423 12.13 7.48 -2.46
N CYS A 424 11.86 8.69 -2.03
CA CYS A 424 10.58 9.37 -2.24
C CYS A 424 10.74 10.49 -3.26
N LEU A 425 9.66 10.79 -3.98
CA LEU A 425 9.57 11.92 -4.91
C LEU A 425 8.10 12.34 -5.06
N TRP A 426 7.91 13.50 -5.66
CA TRP A 426 6.60 13.94 -6.15
C TRP A 426 6.53 13.79 -7.66
N ILE A 427 5.43 13.24 -8.16
CA ILE A 427 5.08 13.29 -9.59
C ILE A 427 4.05 14.38 -9.78
N ILE A 428 4.27 15.24 -10.76
CA ILE A 428 3.43 16.41 -11.05
C ILE A 428 3.07 16.47 -12.54
N ASP A 429 2.21 17.40 -12.91
CA ASP A 429 1.83 17.68 -14.31
C ASP A 429 1.31 16.43 -15.04
N PHE A 430 0.40 15.71 -14.39
CA PHE A 430 -0.29 14.57 -15.00
C PHE A 430 -1.12 15.01 -16.23
N PRO A 431 -1.40 14.12 -17.19
CA PRO A 431 -2.46 14.36 -18.16
C PRO A 431 -3.79 14.61 -17.42
N LEU A 432 -4.55 15.61 -17.84
CA LEU A 432 -5.87 15.87 -17.24
C LEU A 432 -6.89 14.81 -17.63
N PHE A 433 -6.75 14.31 -18.86
CA PHE A 433 -7.63 13.31 -19.45
C PHE A 433 -6.85 12.12 -19.97
N GLU A 434 -7.51 10.97 -19.99
CA GLU A 434 -7.08 9.76 -20.67
C GLU A 434 -8.19 9.23 -21.58
N TRP A 435 -7.82 8.57 -22.67
CA TRP A 435 -8.79 7.94 -23.56
C TRP A 435 -9.18 6.56 -23.02
N SER A 436 -10.47 6.33 -22.87
CA SER A 436 -11.02 5.02 -22.53
C SER A 436 -11.45 4.28 -23.79
N ASP A 437 -10.79 3.16 -24.10
CA ASP A 437 -11.18 2.28 -25.20
C ASP A 437 -12.52 1.57 -24.92
N GLU A 438 -12.85 1.35 -23.66
CA GLU A 438 -14.12 0.73 -23.25
C GLU A 438 -15.30 1.72 -23.42
N GLU A 439 -15.14 2.93 -22.91
CA GLU A 439 -16.18 3.97 -22.96
C GLU A 439 -16.17 4.80 -24.27
N GLN A 440 -15.13 4.65 -25.11
CA GLN A 440 -14.92 5.39 -26.37
C GLN A 440 -15.01 6.91 -26.18
N ARG A 441 -14.45 7.41 -25.07
CA ARG A 441 -14.44 8.84 -24.73
C ARG A 441 -13.26 9.20 -23.83
N LEU A 442 -13.03 10.49 -23.66
CA LEU A 442 -12.10 10.99 -22.65
C LEU A 442 -12.69 10.80 -21.25
N MET A 443 -11.83 10.35 -20.35
CA MET A 443 -12.08 10.22 -18.91
C MET A 443 -11.10 11.11 -18.15
N ALA A 444 -11.52 11.61 -16.98
CA ALA A 444 -10.60 12.32 -16.12
C ALA A 444 -9.57 11.33 -15.53
N THR A 445 -8.29 11.67 -15.61
CA THR A 445 -7.21 10.82 -15.04
C THR A 445 -7.34 10.67 -13.52
N HIS A 446 -7.75 11.71 -12.82
CA HIS A 446 -8.00 11.69 -11.38
C HIS A 446 -9.50 11.77 -11.07
N HIS A 447 -10.09 12.97 -11.16
CA HIS A 447 -11.52 13.18 -10.96
C HIS A 447 -11.97 14.46 -11.68
N PRO A 448 -13.29 14.65 -11.96
CA PRO A 448 -13.80 15.77 -12.76
C PRO A 448 -13.54 17.16 -12.17
N PHE A 449 -13.18 17.26 -10.90
CA PHE A 449 -12.94 18.53 -10.20
C PHE A 449 -11.47 18.95 -10.20
N THR A 450 -10.60 18.21 -10.88
CA THR A 450 -9.16 18.51 -10.96
C THR A 450 -8.94 19.75 -11.83
N MET A 451 -8.20 20.72 -11.29
CA MET A 451 -7.86 21.96 -11.99
C MET A 451 -6.91 21.67 -13.16
N PRO A 452 -7.22 22.10 -14.39
CA PRO A 452 -6.25 22.11 -15.48
C PRO A 452 -5.09 23.07 -15.16
N ASN A 453 -3.92 22.82 -15.73
CA ASN A 453 -2.85 23.81 -15.70
C ASN A 453 -3.37 25.10 -16.37
N PRO A 454 -3.26 26.27 -15.72
CA PRO A 454 -3.76 27.53 -16.27
C PRO A 454 -3.27 27.86 -17.69
N ASP A 455 -2.02 27.50 -17.98
CA ASP A 455 -1.41 27.73 -19.32
C ASP A 455 -2.06 26.86 -20.40
N ASP A 456 -2.67 25.75 -20.03
CA ASP A 456 -3.26 24.77 -20.95
C ASP A 456 -4.79 24.92 -21.11
N ILE A 457 -5.45 25.79 -20.33
CA ILE A 457 -6.91 26.01 -20.42
C ILE A 457 -7.39 26.29 -21.87
N PRO A 458 -6.65 27.08 -22.69
CA PRO A 458 -7.07 27.30 -24.09
C PRO A 458 -7.08 26.03 -24.96
N LEU A 459 -6.36 24.96 -24.55
CA LEU A 459 -6.33 23.70 -25.29
C LEU A 459 -7.57 22.82 -25.04
N LEU A 460 -8.40 23.13 -24.05
CA LEU A 460 -9.61 22.36 -23.73
C LEU A 460 -10.60 22.24 -24.90
N ASP A 461 -10.62 23.19 -25.80
CA ASP A 461 -11.52 23.21 -26.97
C ASP A 461 -10.99 22.37 -28.13
N GLU A 462 -9.69 22.42 -28.41
CA GLU A 462 -9.12 21.85 -29.64
C GLU A 462 -8.28 20.61 -29.39
N HIS A 463 -7.57 20.57 -28.25
CA HIS A 463 -6.60 19.53 -27.92
C HIS A 463 -6.68 19.10 -26.45
N PRO A 464 -7.85 18.65 -25.95
CA PRO A 464 -8.03 18.29 -24.55
C PRO A 464 -7.07 17.18 -24.10
N GLU A 465 -6.62 16.30 -25.00
CA GLU A 465 -5.65 15.23 -24.71
C GLU A 465 -4.24 15.74 -24.35
N GLN A 466 -3.94 17.03 -24.58
CA GLN A 466 -2.67 17.65 -24.27
C GLN A 466 -2.69 18.48 -22.98
N VAL A 467 -3.86 18.66 -22.38
CA VAL A 467 -4.03 19.46 -21.17
C VAL A 467 -3.42 18.75 -19.97
N ARG A 468 -2.55 19.43 -19.25
CA ARG A 468 -1.96 18.95 -17.99
C ARG A 468 -2.87 19.30 -16.80
N ALA A 469 -2.85 18.45 -15.80
CA ALA A 469 -3.55 18.64 -14.54
C ALA A 469 -2.63 19.29 -13.50
N LYS A 470 -3.17 20.15 -12.65
CA LYS A 470 -2.55 20.56 -11.38
C LYS A 470 -2.77 19.45 -10.33
N ALA A 471 -2.23 18.27 -10.64
CA ALA A 471 -2.27 17.08 -9.80
C ALA A 471 -0.86 16.66 -9.40
N TYR A 472 -0.75 16.01 -8.26
CA TYR A 472 0.52 15.61 -7.66
C TYR A 472 0.35 14.32 -6.86
N ASP A 473 1.30 13.39 -7.03
CA ASP A 473 1.36 12.13 -6.29
C ASP A 473 2.66 12.03 -5.49
N PHE A 474 2.55 11.63 -4.24
CA PHE A 474 3.67 11.25 -3.40
C PHE A 474 4.00 9.78 -3.65
N VAL A 475 5.18 9.54 -4.15
CA VAL A 475 5.67 8.20 -4.49
C VAL A 475 6.83 7.81 -3.59
N CYS A 476 6.82 6.59 -3.08
CA CYS A 476 7.93 6.02 -2.32
C CYS A 476 8.24 4.60 -2.80
N ASN A 477 9.48 4.35 -3.21
CA ASN A 477 9.97 3.02 -3.60
C ASN A 477 9.14 2.32 -4.71
N GLY A 478 8.63 3.08 -5.66
CA GLY A 478 7.82 2.53 -6.75
C GLY A 478 6.34 2.34 -6.39
N ILE A 479 5.89 2.91 -5.29
CA ILE A 479 4.51 2.82 -4.80
C ILE A 479 3.96 4.24 -4.62
N GLU A 480 2.82 4.52 -5.22
CA GLU A 480 2.01 5.70 -4.93
C GLU A 480 1.44 5.56 -3.51
N VAL A 481 1.87 6.43 -2.63
CA VAL A 481 1.44 6.44 -1.22
C VAL A 481 0.23 7.35 -1.03
N GLY A 482 0.17 8.42 -1.80
CA GLY A 482 -0.94 9.36 -1.77
C GLY A 482 -0.90 10.29 -2.96
N GLY A 483 -2.04 10.84 -3.29
CA GLY A 483 -2.19 11.76 -4.41
C GLY A 483 -3.28 12.80 -4.16
N GLY A 484 -3.22 13.87 -4.93
CA GLY A 484 -4.15 14.98 -4.83
C GLY A 484 -4.07 15.94 -6.00
N SER A 485 -4.84 17.01 -5.90
CA SER A 485 -4.84 18.05 -6.94
C SER A 485 -5.33 19.38 -6.38
N LEU A 486 -5.09 20.46 -7.13
CA LEU A 486 -5.90 21.65 -7.01
C LEU A 486 -7.31 21.36 -7.53
N ARG A 487 -8.32 22.04 -6.99
CA ARG A 487 -9.71 21.89 -7.38
C ARG A 487 -10.18 23.06 -8.21
N ILE A 488 -11.03 22.78 -9.19
CA ILE A 488 -11.77 23.82 -9.88
C ILE A 488 -12.75 24.42 -8.88
N HIS A 489 -12.75 25.74 -8.75
CA HIS A 489 -13.71 26.51 -7.95
C HIS A 489 -14.51 27.52 -8.79
N ASP A 490 -14.13 27.68 -10.05
CA ASP A 490 -14.88 28.46 -11.04
C ASP A 490 -15.95 27.59 -11.72
N THR A 491 -17.20 28.04 -11.68
CA THR A 491 -18.33 27.27 -12.19
C THR A 491 -18.30 27.14 -13.72
N GLN A 492 -17.82 28.15 -14.45
CA GLN A 492 -17.80 28.11 -15.93
C GLN A 492 -16.72 27.11 -16.39
N LEU A 493 -15.56 27.13 -15.76
CA LEU A 493 -14.51 26.14 -16.04
C LEU A 493 -14.99 24.72 -15.69
N GLN A 494 -15.73 24.55 -14.60
CA GLN A 494 -16.25 23.24 -14.22
C GLN A 494 -17.30 22.72 -15.22
N GLU A 495 -18.19 23.61 -15.72
CA GLU A 495 -19.13 23.25 -16.75
C GLU A 495 -18.42 22.84 -18.06
N LYS A 496 -17.34 23.55 -18.43
CA LYS A 496 -16.49 23.18 -19.56
C LYS A 496 -15.83 21.82 -19.39
N MET A 497 -15.34 21.50 -18.20
CA MET A 497 -14.78 20.19 -17.89
C MET A 497 -15.81 19.07 -18.05
N PHE A 498 -17.04 19.27 -17.58
CA PHE A 498 -18.11 18.29 -17.76
C PHE A 498 -18.46 18.08 -19.24
N GLU A 499 -18.47 19.16 -20.05
CA GLU A 499 -18.67 19.07 -21.49
C GLU A 499 -17.61 18.19 -22.17
N VAL A 500 -16.33 18.44 -21.90
CA VAL A 500 -15.21 17.64 -22.44
C VAL A 500 -15.30 16.17 -22.04
N LEU A 501 -15.76 15.88 -20.82
CA LEU A 501 -15.96 14.53 -20.30
C LEU A 501 -17.25 13.87 -20.84
N GLY A 502 -18.05 14.57 -21.67
CA GLY A 502 -19.27 14.05 -22.29
C GLY A 502 -20.46 13.97 -21.32
N PHE A 503 -20.48 14.78 -20.27
CA PHE A 503 -21.68 14.93 -19.43
C PHE A 503 -22.69 15.83 -20.11
N THR A 504 -23.95 15.42 -20.11
CA THR A 504 -25.04 16.39 -20.40
C THR A 504 -25.29 17.27 -19.18
N PRO A 505 -25.83 18.51 -19.35
CA PRO A 505 -26.16 19.38 -18.22
C PRO A 505 -27.05 18.69 -17.17
N GLU A 506 -28.05 17.91 -17.62
CA GLU A 506 -28.97 17.19 -16.75
C GLU A 506 -28.24 16.11 -15.93
N ARG A 507 -27.29 15.39 -16.54
CA ARG A 507 -26.48 14.36 -15.87
C ARG A 507 -25.52 14.98 -14.87
N ALA A 508 -24.86 16.09 -15.23
CA ALA A 508 -23.97 16.82 -14.33
C ALA A 508 -24.75 17.37 -13.13
N GLU A 509 -25.93 17.95 -13.33
CA GLU A 509 -26.81 18.44 -12.25
C GLU A 509 -27.30 17.30 -11.37
N ALA A 510 -27.72 16.17 -11.93
CA ALA A 510 -28.18 15.02 -11.13
C ALA A 510 -27.07 14.42 -10.24
N GLN A 511 -25.82 14.41 -10.68
CA GLN A 511 -24.69 13.80 -9.95
C GLN A 511 -23.96 14.79 -9.05
N PHE A 512 -23.77 16.03 -9.49
CA PHE A 512 -22.90 17.02 -8.85
C PHE A 512 -23.59 18.35 -8.57
N GLY A 513 -24.90 18.46 -8.84
CA GLY A 513 -25.65 19.72 -8.69
C GLY A 513 -25.55 20.30 -7.30
N PHE A 514 -25.53 19.48 -6.25
CA PHE A 514 -25.36 19.94 -4.86
C PHE A 514 -24.03 20.65 -4.64
N LEU A 515 -22.94 20.17 -5.24
CA LEU A 515 -21.61 20.78 -5.13
C LEU A 515 -21.51 22.03 -5.99
N MET A 516 -22.01 21.97 -7.26
CA MET A 516 -22.07 23.12 -8.15
C MET A 516 -22.92 24.25 -7.56
N ASN A 517 -24.01 23.91 -6.87
CA ASN A 517 -24.84 24.90 -6.19
C ASN A 517 -24.10 25.52 -5.00
N ALA A 518 -23.33 24.73 -4.24
CA ALA A 518 -22.52 25.26 -3.15
C ALA A 518 -21.46 26.26 -3.66
N PHE A 519 -20.83 26.01 -4.79
CA PHE A 519 -19.83 26.90 -5.39
C PHE A 519 -20.38 28.28 -5.76
N LYS A 520 -21.67 28.40 -6.04
CA LYS A 520 -22.34 29.69 -6.29
C LYS A 520 -22.35 30.61 -5.06
N TYR A 521 -22.07 30.09 -3.87
CA TYR A 521 -22.00 30.86 -2.63
C TYR A 521 -20.57 31.26 -2.23
N GLY A 522 -19.62 31.18 -3.15
CA GLY A 522 -18.26 31.65 -2.94
C GLY A 522 -17.30 30.55 -2.47
N ALA A 523 -17.03 29.60 -3.37
CA ALA A 523 -16.00 28.60 -3.13
C ALA A 523 -14.61 29.23 -3.13
N PRO A 524 -13.77 29.01 -2.10
CA PRO A 524 -12.38 29.47 -2.12
C PRO A 524 -11.55 28.64 -3.12
N PRO A 525 -10.41 29.12 -3.64
CA PRO A 525 -9.37 28.26 -4.17
C PRO A 525 -9.01 27.20 -3.13
N HIS A 526 -9.00 25.92 -3.48
CA HIS A 526 -8.71 24.86 -2.54
C HIS A 526 -8.02 23.67 -3.21
N ALA A 527 -7.33 22.90 -2.40
CA ALA A 527 -6.54 21.77 -2.83
C ALA A 527 -6.46 20.73 -1.73
N GLY A 528 -6.25 19.48 -2.09
CA GLY A 528 -6.14 18.42 -1.09
C GLY A 528 -5.32 17.25 -1.55
N LEU A 529 -5.09 16.37 -0.60
CA LEU A 529 -4.33 15.13 -0.78
C LEU A 529 -4.96 14.03 0.07
N ALA A 530 -4.87 12.79 -0.40
CA ALA A 530 -5.21 11.63 0.39
C ALA A 530 -4.04 10.64 0.39
N PHE A 531 -3.53 10.28 1.57
CA PHE A 531 -2.57 9.18 1.70
C PHE A 531 -3.30 7.87 2.00
N GLY A 532 -2.95 6.80 1.28
CA GLY A 532 -3.37 5.45 1.63
C GLY A 532 -2.66 4.99 2.90
N LEU A 533 -3.34 5.05 4.06
CA LEU A 533 -2.73 4.68 5.34
C LEU A 533 -2.20 3.25 5.33
N ASP A 534 -2.93 2.32 4.75
CA ASP A 534 -2.54 0.90 4.69
C ASP A 534 -1.24 0.72 3.90
N ARG A 535 -1.10 1.39 2.75
CA ARG A 535 0.13 1.39 1.95
C ARG A 535 1.29 2.05 2.70
N PHE A 536 1.03 3.20 3.32
CA PHE A 536 2.08 3.90 4.05
C PHE A 536 2.62 3.07 5.22
N VAL A 537 1.73 2.44 5.99
CA VAL A 537 2.13 1.50 7.08
C VAL A 537 2.91 0.32 6.51
N SER A 538 2.48 -0.27 5.38
CA SER A 538 3.18 -1.41 4.78
C SER A 538 4.60 -1.07 4.34
N ILE A 539 4.81 0.11 3.75
CA ILE A 539 6.14 0.62 3.38
C ILE A 539 7.00 0.82 4.63
N MET A 540 6.45 1.49 5.66
CA MET A 540 7.15 1.73 6.92
C MET A 540 7.51 0.44 7.65
N ALA A 541 6.71 -0.61 7.53
CA ALA A 541 6.94 -1.92 8.12
C ALA A 541 7.79 -2.87 7.24
N GLY A 542 8.06 -2.52 5.98
CA GLY A 542 8.76 -3.38 5.01
C GLY A 542 7.96 -4.60 4.57
N LEU A 543 6.61 -4.50 4.51
CA LEU A 543 5.70 -5.58 4.17
C LEU A 543 5.46 -5.66 2.65
N ASP A 544 5.14 -6.85 2.16
CA ASP A 544 4.77 -7.09 0.75
C ASP A 544 3.26 -6.97 0.51
N SER A 545 2.46 -6.97 1.57
CA SER A 545 1.01 -6.89 1.49
C SER A 545 0.42 -5.98 2.55
N ILE A 546 -0.53 -5.14 2.17
CA ILE A 546 -1.29 -4.29 3.11
C ILE A 546 -2.16 -5.10 4.08
N ARG A 547 -2.48 -6.36 3.78
CA ARG A 547 -3.26 -7.24 4.67
C ARG A 547 -2.61 -7.45 6.02
N ASP A 548 -1.29 -7.43 6.08
CA ASP A 548 -0.54 -7.63 7.33
C ASP A 548 -0.57 -6.41 8.28
N CYS A 549 -1.00 -5.25 7.79
CA CYS A 549 -1.22 -4.04 8.60
C CYS A 549 -2.71 -3.70 8.81
N ILE A 550 -3.63 -4.60 8.44
CA ILE A 550 -5.06 -4.49 8.66
C ILE A 550 -5.47 -5.60 9.66
N ALA A 551 -6.23 -5.23 10.69
CA ALA A 551 -6.62 -6.18 11.74
C ALA A 551 -7.44 -7.36 11.17
N PHE A 552 -8.45 -7.07 10.36
CA PHE A 552 -9.36 -8.04 9.76
C PHE A 552 -9.49 -7.78 8.24
N PRO A 553 -8.50 -8.19 7.43
CA PRO A 553 -8.52 -7.98 6.00
C PRO A 553 -9.45 -8.99 5.29
N LYS A 554 -9.89 -8.66 4.07
CA LYS A 554 -10.50 -9.63 3.16
C LYS A 554 -9.43 -10.47 2.46
N ASN A 555 -9.79 -11.69 2.07
CA ASN A 555 -8.93 -12.55 1.24
C ASN A 555 -8.90 -12.09 -0.24
N ASN A 556 -8.20 -12.83 -1.10
CA ASN A 556 -8.09 -12.49 -2.52
C ASN A 556 -9.42 -12.56 -3.29
N SER A 557 -10.44 -13.23 -2.73
CA SER A 557 -11.79 -13.31 -3.29
C SER A 557 -12.75 -12.26 -2.68
N GLY A 558 -12.24 -11.28 -1.95
CA GLY A 558 -13.04 -10.24 -1.29
C GLY A 558 -13.86 -10.71 -0.08
N ARG A 559 -13.57 -11.91 0.44
CA ARG A 559 -14.33 -12.48 1.57
C ARG A 559 -13.61 -12.29 2.89
N ASP A 560 -14.39 -11.99 3.92
CA ASP A 560 -14.00 -12.21 5.31
C ASP A 560 -14.35 -13.65 5.69
N VAL A 561 -13.34 -14.52 5.71
CA VAL A 561 -13.53 -15.96 5.98
C VAL A 561 -13.71 -16.26 7.48
N MET A 562 -13.47 -15.30 8.36
CA MET A 562 -13.73 -15.41 9.80
C MET A 562 -15.18 -15.10 10.13
N LEU A 563 -15.74 -14.05 9.54
CA LEU A 563 -17.13 -13.61 9.73
C LEU A 563 -18.10 -14.21 8.71
N ASP A 564 -17.58 -14.96 7.73
CA ASP A 564 -18.34 -15.47 6.57
C ASP A 564 -19.11 -14.36 5.82
N ALA A 565 -18.41 -13.26 5.55
CA ALA A 565 -18.98 -12.13 4.81
C ALA A 565 -18.34 -12.00 3.41
N PRO A 566 -19.10 -11.66 2.35
CA PRO A 566 -20.56 -11.46 2.34
C PRO A 566 -21.33 -12.78 2.50
N SER A 567 -22.54 -12.68 3.06
CA SER A 567 -23.43 -13.81 3.31
C SER A 567 -24.85 -13.49 2.80
N GLY A 568 -25.71 -14.51 2.68
CA GLY A 568 -27.12 -14.33 2.34
C GLY A 568 -27.87 -13.56 3.43
N LEU A 569 -28.94 -12.87 3.02
CA LEU A 569 -29.87 -12.21 3.94
C LEU A 569 -31.03 -13.13 4.29
N ASP A 570 -31.62 -12.92 5.48
CA ASP A 570 -32.87 -13.56 5.86
C ASP A 570 -33.99 -13.15 4.86
N PRO A 571 -34.82 -14.11 4.36
CA PRO A 571 -35.91 -13.81 3.45
C PRO A 571 -36.85 -12.70 3.96
N LYS A 572 -37.14 -12.68 5.27
CA LYS A 572 -37.96 -11.63 5.87
C LYS A 572 -37.32 -10.24 5.71
N GLN A 573 -36.00 -10.15 5.80
CA GLN A 573 -35.27 -8.89 5.62
C GLN A 573 -35.34 -8.43 4.16
N LEU A 574 -35.25 -9.36 3.19
CA LEU A 574 -35.45 -9.05 1.78
C LEU A 574 -36.87 -8.55 1.50
N ASP A 575 -37.89 -9.19 2.10
CA ASP A 575 -39.29 -8.75 1.97
C ASP A 575 -39.49 -7.34 2.56
N GLU A 576 -38.90 -7.05 3.73
CA GLU A 576 -38.97 -5.71 4.36
C GLU A 576 -38.26 -4.62 3.52
N LEU A 577 -37.28 -5.00 2.71
CA LEU A 577 -36.54 -4.13 1.80
C LEU A 577 -37.20 -4.04 0.41
N GLU A 578 -38.24 -4.84 0.13
CA GLU A 578 -38.89 -4.98 -1.19
C GLU A 578 -37.89 -5.40 -2.31
N ILE A 579 -36.89 -6.23 -1.96
CA ILE A 579 -35.83 -6.68 -2.88
C ILE A 579 -36.03 -8.15 -3.23
N LYS A 580 -35.92 -8.48 -4.52
CA LYS A 580 -35.86 -9.85 -5.04
C LYS A 580 -34.51 -10.13 -5.64
N LEU A 581 -33.96 -11.31 -5.34
CA LEU A 581 -32.73 -11.78 -5.94
C LEU A 581 -33.04 -12.46 -7.30
N ASP A 582 -32.37 -12.01 -8.36
CA ASP A 582 -32.39 -12.62 -9.70
C ASP A 582 -30.99 -13.20 -9.96
N LEU A 583 -30.75 -14.39 -9.38
CA LEU A 583 -29.48 -15.08 -9.50
C LEU A 583 -29.44 -15.78 -10.87
N LYS A 584 -28.42 -15.48 -11.67
CA LYS A 584 -28.11 -16.24 -12.89
C LYS A 584 -27.39 -17.51 -12.47
N ASP A 585 -27.83 -18.65 -13.01
CA ASP A 585 -27.22 -19.97 -12.81
C ASP A 585 -25.78 -20.04 -13.35
#